data_457cab6c39f398302070205e47501846
#
_entry.id   457cab6c39f398302070205e47501846
#
_cell.length_a   1.000
_cell.length_b   1.000
_cell.length_c   1.000
_cell.angle_alpha   90.00
_cell.angle_beta   90.00
_cell.angle_gamma   90.00
#
_symmetry.space_group_name_H-M   'P 1'
#
loop_
_entity.id
_entity.type
_entity.pdbx_description
1 polymer ?
#
loop_
_entity_poly.entity_id
_entity_poly.type
_entity_poly.pdbx_seq_one_letter_code
_entity_poly.pdbx_strand_id
1 'polypeptide(L)'
;MAKNNAAPSDAPAPRPRKPAQGMQVIASDKPFPDLDRLIHERIRLAIVSALAANESLSFNDLKKLLQTTDGNLSVHARKLEEAGYIACSKFFEGRMPKTEYHLTEPGRQALHKYLDHMEAIIQAMRASG
;
A
#
# COMPACT_ATOMS: atom_id res chain seq x y z
N MET A 1 -8.72 -25.92 -6.84
CA MET A 1 -8.91 -25.62 -6.90
C MET A 1 -8.84 -24.99 -6.96
N ALA A 2 -8.61 -24.77 -6.68
CA ALA A 2 -8.79 -24.10 -6.69
C ALA A 2 -8.59 -23.38 -6.71
N LYS A 3 -8.44 -23.05 -6.53
CA LYS A 3 -8.55 -22.37 -6.51
C LYS A 3 -8.00 -21.63 -6.59
N ASN A 4 -7.81 -21.52 -6.37
CA ASN A 4 -7.54 -20.73 -6.47
C ASN A 4 -6.97 -20.24 -6.34
N ASN A 5 -6.79 -20.31 -6.27
CA ASN A 5 -6.53 -19.77 -6.28
C ASN A 5 -5.89 -19.49 -5.93
N ALA A 6 -5.59 -19.73 -5.70
CA ALA A 6 -5.38 -19.41 -5.53
C ALA A 6 -4.73 -19.34 -5.15
N ALA A 7 -4.35 -19.60 -4.97
CA ALA A 7 -4.24 -19.42 -4.83
C ALA A 7 -3.57 -19.33 -4.44
N PRO A 8 -3.18 -19.43 -4.26
CA PRO A 8 -2.97 -19.31 -4.08
C PRO A 8 -2.45 -19.28 -3.47
N SER A 9 -2.16 -19.43 -3.23
CA SER A 9 -2.23 -19.37 -2.93
C SER A 9 -1.98 -19.42 -2.47
N ASP A 10 -1.92 -19.59 -2.38
CA ASP A 10 -2.27 -19.70 -2.06
C ASP A 10 -2.37 -19.99 -1.42
N ALA A 11 -2.22 -20.39 -1.10
CA ALA A 11 -2.75 -20.67 -0.55
C ALA A 11 -3.00 -20.99 -0.10
N PRO A 12 -2.96 -21.24 0.18
CA PRO A 12 -3.63 -21.60 0.74
C PRO A 12 -3.95 -21.85 1.35
N ALA A 13 -4.16 -21.86 1.69
CA ALA A 13 -4.93 -22.08 2.43
C ALA A 13 -5.34 -22.49 2.98
N PRO A 14 -5.36 -22.74 3.56
CA PRO A 14 -6.00 -23.42 4.18
C PRO A 14 -6.85 -23.20 4.64
N ARG A 15 -7.30 -23.27 5.05
CA ARG A 15 -7.89 -23.16 5.65
C ARG A 15 -8.49 -23.24 6.31
N PRO A 16 -8.88 -23.56 6.14
CA PRO A 16 -9.57 -22.91 7.10
C PRO A 16 -9.80 -23.55 8.28
N ARG A 17 -9.10 -23.59 8.98
CA ARG A 17 -9.40 -24.03 10.24
C ARG A 17 -10.07 -22.95 11.01
N LYS A 18 -10.65 -23.30 12.08
CA LYS A 18 -11.35 -22.38 12.89
C LYS A 18 -10.41 -21.37 13.49
N PRO A 19 -10.71 -20.10 13.38
CA PRO A 19 -9.81 -19.09 13.92
C PRO A 19 -9.78 -19.13 15.44
N ALA A 20 -8.70 -18.64 16.00
CA ALA A 20 -8.59 -18.51 17.44
C ALA A 20 -9.64 -17.54 17.93
N GLN A 21 -9.89 -17.61 19.23
CA GLN A 21 -10.94 -16.79 19.81
C GLN A 21 -10.74 -15.31 19.54
N GLY A 22 -9.52 -14.82 19.75
CA GLY A 22 -9.28 -13.40 19.59
C GLY A 22 -9.39 -12.94 18.18
N MET A 23 -9.27 -13.83 17.24
CA MET A 23 -9.28 -13.42 15.84
C MET A 23 -10.68 -13.14 15.35
N GLN A 24 -11.67 -13.61 16.04
CA GLN A 24 -13.03 -13.36 15.61
C GLN A 24 -13.39 -11.91 15.63
N VAL A 25 -12.77 -11.16 16.52
CA VAL A 25 -13.03 -9.74 16.65
C VAL A 25 -12.58 -9.00 15.41
N ILE A 26 -11.46 -9.41 14.86
CA ILE A 26 -10.88 -8.74 13.71
C ILE A 26 -11.46 -9.26 12.42
N ALA A 27 -11.80 -10.52 12.40
CA ALA A 27 -12.19 -11.15 11.17
C ALA A 27 -13.45 -10.55 10.58
N SER A 28 -14.45 -10.30 11.41
CA SER A 28 -15.71 -9.82 10.92
C SER A 28 -16.01 -10.49 9.59
N ASP A 29 -16.61 -9.77 8.70
CA ASP A 29 -16.90 -10.29 7.38
C ASP A 29 -15.76 -10.04 6.42
N LYS A 30 -14.83 -9.23 6.84
CA LYS A 30 -13.76 -8.78 5.97
C LYS A 30 -12.45 -9.30 6.48
N PRO A 31 -11.92 -10.33 5.84
CA PRO A 31 -10.61 -10.83 6.25
C PRO A 31 -9.51 -9.84 5.91
N PHE A 32 -8.36 -10.05 6.47
CA PHE A 32 -7.20 -9.23 6.19
C PHE A 32 -6.92 -9.04 4.70
N PRO A 33 -7.19 -10.01 3.84
CA PRO A 33 -6.96 -9.77 2.41
C PRO A 33 -7.70 -8.57 1.85
N ASP A 34 -8.70 -8.07 2.55
CA ASP A 34 -9.38 -6.87 2.10
C ASP A 34 -8.56 -5.62 2.30
N LEU A 35 -7.52 -5.68 3.11
CA LEU A 35 -6.56 -4.60 3.15
C LEU A 35 -5.85 -4.55 1.81
N ASP A 36 -5.60 -3.34 1.35
CA ASP A 36 -4.92 -3.17 0.09
C ASP A 36 -3.50 -3.71 0.21
N ARG A 37 -3.25 -4.83 -0.42
CA ARG A 37 -1.94 -5.48 -0.31
C ARG A 37 -0.85 -4.66 -0.93
N LEU A 38 -1.18 -3.89 -1.94
CA LEU A 38 -0.19 -3.06 -2.59
C LEU A 38 0.28 -1.97 -1.65
N ILE A 39 -0.66 -1.34 -0.97
CA ILE A 39 -0.33 -0.27 -0.02
C ILE A 39 0.22 -0.84 1.27
N HIS A 40 -0.21 -2.04 1.64
CA HIS A 40 0.20 -2.65 2.90
C HIS A 40 1.61 -3.22 2.81
N GLU A 41 2.53 -2.38 2.45
CA GLU A 41 3.94 -2.69 2.40
C GLU A 41 4.66 -1.40 2.80
N ARG A 42 5.64 -1.52 3.66
CA ARG A 42 6.21 -0.37 4.35
C ARG A 42 6.63 0.76 3.40
N ILE A 43 7.39 0.42 2.38
CA ILE A 43 7.91 1.45 1.48
C ILE A 43 6.78 2.06 0.64
N ARG A 44 5.90 1.21 0.13
CA ARG A 44 4.80 1.70 -0.70
C ARG A 44 3.82 2.54 0.11
N LEU A 45 3.54 2.13 1.33
CA LEU A 45 2.69 2.94 2.20
C LEU A 45 3.34 4.29 2.47
N ALA A 46 4.65 4.29 2.69
CA ALA A 46 5.36 5.55 2.93
C ALA A 46 5.33 6.46 1.70
N ILE A 47 5.47 5.88 0.51
CA ILE A 47 5.39 6.67 -0.73
C ILE A 47 4.02 7.33 -0.86
N VAL A 48 2.97 6.53 -0.72
CA VAL A 48 1.61 7.03 -0.89
C VAL A 48 1.30 8.07 0.16
N SER A 49 1.74 7.84 1.39
CA SER A 49 1.50 8.79 2.48
C SER A 49 2.23 10.11 2.24
N ALA A 50 3.47 10.03 1.79
CA ALA A 50 4.24 11.25 1.52
C ALA A 50 3.59 12.06 0.39
N LEU A 51 3.08 11.36 -0.62
CA LEU A 51 2.44 12.04 -1.73
C LEU A 51 1.04 12.53 -1.39
N ALA A 52 0.43 11.97 -0.36
CA ALA A 52 -0.84 12.51 0.12
C ALA A 52 -0.64 13.84 0.83
N ALA A 53 0.51 14.03 1.43
CA ALA A 53 0.83 15.24 2.17
C ALA A 53 1.48 16.32 1.31
N ASN A 54 1.88 15.99 0.10
CA ASN A 54 2.59 16.91 -0.79
C ASN A 54 2.01 16.82 -2.18
N GLU A 55 1.96 17.96 -2.86
CA GLU A 55 1.40 17.99 -4.20
C GLU A 55 2.18 17.10 -5.15
N SER A 56 3.49 17.17 -5.07
CA SER A 56 4.36 16.30 -5.84
C SER A 56 5.70 16.22 -5.15
N LEU A 57 6.43 15.14 -5.41
CA LEU A 57 7.77 14.96 -4.87
C LEU A 57 8.64 14.37 -5.95
N SER A 58 9.88 14.82 -6.01
CA SER A 58 10.83 14.27 -6.95
C SER A 58 11.30 12.90 -6.47
N PHE A 59 11.90 12.14 -7.39
CA PHE A 59 12.48 10.87 -7.03
C PHE A 59 13.50 11.02 -5.90
N ASN A 60 14.34 12.03 -6.00
CA ASN A 60 15.35 12.27 -4.98
C ASN A 60 14.75 12.66 -3.65
N ASP A 61 13.68 13.47 -3.67
CA ASP A 61 13.00 13.84 -2.43
C ASP A 61 12.44 12.61 -1.73
N LEU A 62 11.81 11.73 -2.50
CA LEU A 62 11.25 10.50 -1.93
C LEU A 62 12.36 9.62 -1.37
N LYS A 63 13.46 9.51 -2.10
CA LYS A 63 14.57 8.69 -1.65
C LYS A 63 15.10 9.18 -0.31
N LYS A 64 15.26 10.48 -0.18
CA LYS A 64 15.76 11.05 1.07
C LYS A 64 14.76 10.88 2.21
N LEU A 65 13.50 11.17 1.93
CA LEU A 65 12.44 11.06 2.93
C LEU A 65 12.34 9.66 3.47
N LEU A 66 12.40 8.68 2.59
CA LEU A 66 12.20 7.30 2.96
C LEU A 66 13.49 6.60 3.37
N GLN A 67 14.62 7.27 3.17
CA GLN A 67 15.93 6.72 3.51
C GLN A 67 16.11 5.34 2.87
N THR A 68 15.87 5.29 1.57
CA THR A 68 15.96 4.04 0.83
C THR A 68 16.94 4.20 -0.32
N THR A 69 17.09 3.16 -1.12
CA THR A 69 17.99 3.16 -2.25
C THR A 69 17.24 3.42 -3.54
N ASP A 70 17.99 3.79 -4.59
CA ASP A 70 17.39 3.99 -5.91
C ASP A 70 16.65 2.74 -6.37
N GLY A 71 17.28 1.58 -6.18
CA GLY A 71 16.67 0.33 -6.63
C GLY A 71 15.38 0.00 -5.90
N ASN A 72 15.40 0.13 -4.58
CA ASN A 72 14.19 -0.12 -3.80
C ASN A 72 13.08 0.83 -4.19
N LEU A 73 13.41 2.11 -4.27
CA LEU A 73 12.39 3.10 -4.60
C LEU A 73 11.81 2.85 -5.97
N SER A 74 12.68 2.54 -6.96
CA SER A 74 12.24 2.30 -8.33
C SER A 74 11.26 1.13 -8.39
N VAL A 75 11.56 0.05 -7.70
CA VAL A 75 10.71 -1.14 -7.74
C VAL A 75 9.33 -0.83 -7.16
N HIS A 76 9.32 -0.18 -6.01
CA HIS A 76 8.04 0.09 -5.34
C HIS A 76 7.25 1.17 -6.04
N ALA A 77 7.91 2.19 -6.55
CA ALA A 77 7.22 3.24 -7.30
C ALA A 77 6.58 2.67 -8.56
N ARG A 78 7.29 1.77 -9.24
CA ARG A 78 6.75 1.16 -10.45
C ARG A 78 5.48 0.37 -10.15
N LYS A 79 5.49 -0.38 -9.06
CA LYS A 79 4.30 -1.15 -8.69
C LYS A 79 3.10 -0.24 -8.43
N LEU A 80 3.34 0.89 -7.78
CA LEU A 80 2.27 1.84 -7.53
C LEU A 80 1.79 2.51 -8.81
N GLU A 81 2.72 2.81 -9.73
CA GLU A 81 2.36 3.37 -11.02
C GLU A 81 1.50 2.40 -11.83
N GLU A 82 1.91 1.13 -11.84
CA GLU A 82 1.18 0.12 -12.61
C GLU A 82 -0.22 -0.07 -12.08
N ALA A 83 -0.41 0.12 -10.80
CA ALA A 83 -1.74 0.03 -10.20
C ALA A 83 -2.55 1.30 -10.40
N GLY A 84 -1.93 2.37 -10.91
CA GLY A 84 -2.63 3.62 -11.11
C GLY A 84 -2.76 4.48 -9.87
N TYR A 85 -2.00 4.17 -8.83
CA TYR A 85 -2.09 4.91 -7.57
C TYR A 85 -1.24 6.16 -7.56
N ILE A 86 -0.16 6.17 -8.31
CA ILE A 86 0.67 7.35 -8.47
C ILE A 86 0.96 7.54 -9.95
N ALA A 87 1.28 8.77 -10.31
CA ALA A 87 1.65 9.10 -11.68
C ALA A 87 3.02 9.74 -11.68
N CYS A 88 3.74 9.53 -12.75
CA CYS A 88 5.11 10.00 -12.89
C CYS A 88 5.19 10.99 -14.03
N SER A 89 5.86 12.10 -13.78
CA SER A 89 6.14 13.09 -14.81
C SER A 89 7.64 13.18 -14.98
N LYS A 90 8.10 13.09 -16.22
CA LYS A 90 9.51 13.23 -16.54
C LYS A 90 9.69 14.47 -17.41
N PHE A 91 10.60 15.30 -17.00
CA PHE A 91 10.83 16.55 -17.72
C PHE A 91 12.27 16.99 -17.51
N PHE A 92 12.65 18.07 -18.19
CA PHE A 92 13.97 18.63 -18.02
C PHE A 92 13.88 19.94 -17.26
N GLU A 93 14.77 20.09 -16.31
CA GLU A 93 14.96 21.35 -15.64
C GLU A 93 16.31 21.85 -16.12
N GLY A 94 16.27 22.78 -17.08
CA GLY A 94 17.48 23.11 -17.80
C GLY A 94 17.93 21.92 -18.61
N ARG A 95 19.13 21.42 -18.34
CA ARG A 95 19.64 20.21 -18.99
C ARG A 95 19.53 18.96 -18.16
N MET A 96 19.00 19.11 -16.95
CA MET A 96 18.92 17.99 -16.02
C MET A 96 17.59 17.30 -16.16
N PRO A 97 17.60 15.99 -16.37
CA PRO A 97 16.34 15.24 -16.34
C PRO A 97 15.80 15.14 -14.93
N LYS A 98 14.52 15.31 -14.79
CA LYS A 98 13.84 15.25 -13.49
C LYS A 98 12.67 14.29 -13.58
N THR A 99 12.44 13.60 -12.48
CA THR A 99 11.31 12.71 -12.34
C THR A 99 10.54 13.15 -11.10
N GLU A 100 9.25 13.39 -11.27
CA GLU A 100 8.37 13.74 -10.17
C GLU A 100 7.19 12.81 -10.14
N TYR A 101 6.67 12.59 -8.94
CA TYR A 101 5.51 11.74 -8.72
C TYR A 101 4.42 12.53 -8.04
N HIS A 102 3.18 12.16 -8.31
CA HIS A 102 2.05 12.70 -7.57
C HIS A 102 1.03 11.60 -7.35
N LEU A 103 0.21 11.78 -6.33
CA LEU A 103 -0.82 10.82 -5.99
C LEU A 103 -2.01 11.04 -6.90
N THR A 104 -2.53 9.95 -7.46
CA THR A 104 -3.73 10.03 -8.29
C THR A 104 -4.96 9.97 -7.40
N GLU A 105 -6.12 10.26 -7.99
CA GLU A 105 -7.36 10.14 -7.24
C GLU A 105 -7.62 8.69 -6.79
N PRO A 106 -7.44 7.69 -7.67
CA PRO A 106 -7.54 6.31 -7.19
C PRO A 106 -6.58 5.99 -6.07
N GLY A 107 -5.36 6.54 -6.12
CA GLY A 107 -4.40 6.32 -5.05
C GLY A 107 -4.84 6.93 -3.75
N ARG A 108 -5.41 8.14 -3.81
CA ARG A 108 -5.90 8.80 -2.61
C ARG A 108 -7.05 8.01 -2.00
N GLN A 109 -7.95 7.52 -2.83
CA GLN A 109 -9.07 6.73 -2.34
C GLN A 109 -8.59 5.42 -1.73
N ALA A 110 -7.60 4.78 -2.36
CA ALA A 110 -7.06 3.53 -1.83
C ALA A 110 -6.39 3.76 -0.48
N LEU A 111 -5.69 4.88 -0.33
CA LEU A 111 -5.05 5.20 0.94
C LEU A 111 -6.09 5.42 2.03
N HIS A 112 -7.14 6.19 1.73
CA HIS A 112 -8.18 6.44 2.72
C HIS A 112 -8.87 5.15 3.14
N LYS A 113 -9.15 4.28 2.18
CA LYS A 113 -9.76 3.00 2.50
C LYS A 113 -8.84 2.14 3.37
N TYR A 114 -7.55 2.16 3.05
CA TYR A 114 -6.57 1.44 3.83
C TYR A 114 -6.54 1.95 5.27
N LEU A 115 -6.53 3.27 5.43
CA LEU A 115 -6.48 3.86 6.75
C LEU A 115 -7.74 3.55 7.56
N ASP A 116 -8.89 3.55 6.90
CA ASP A 116 -10.13 3.19 7.57
C ASP A 116 -10.09 1.75 8.06
N HIS A 117 -9.56 0.85 7.25
CA HIS A 117 -9.43 -0.55 7.66
C HIS A 117 -8.48 -0.69 8.84
N MET A 118 -7.36 0.02 8.80
CA MET A 118 -6.40 -0.05 9.89
C MET A 118 -6.99 0.54 11.17
N GLU A 119 -7.73 1.61 11.04
CA GLU A 119 -8.38 2.21 12.20
C GLU A 119 -9.38 1.25 12.82
N ALA A 120 -10.15 0.55 11.98
CA ALA A 120 -11.10 -0.43 12.48
C ALA A 120 -10.41 -1.55 13.24
N ILE A 121 -9.27 -2.00 12.72
CA ILE A 121 -8.50 -3.04 13.40
C ILE A 121 -7.98 -2.54 14.74
N ILE A 122 -7.44 -1.34 14.75
CA ILE A 122 -6.93 -0.76 15.99
C ILE A 122 -8.04 -0.61 17.02
N GLN A 123 -9.19 -0.15 16.59
CA GLN A 123 -10.33 0.01 17.49
C GLN A 123 -10.75 -1.33 18.06
N ALA A 124 -10.78 -2.37 17.23
CA ALA A 124 -11.15 -3.69 17.68
C ALA A 124 -10.16 -4.21 18.73
N MET A 125 -8.88 -3.97 18.49
CA MET A 125 -7.85 -4.40 19.41
C MET A 125 -7.98 -3.67 20.75
N ARG A 126 -8.25 -2.38 20.71
CA ARG A 126 -8.42 -1.61 21.94
C ARG A 126 -9.66 -2.00 22.71
N ALA A 127 -10.73 -2.32 21.97
CA ALA A 127 -11.97 -2.72 22.63
C ALA A 127 -11.84 -4.05 23.34
N SER A 128 -11.03 -4.96 22.82
CA SER A 128 -10.86 -6.26 23.45
C SER A 128 -9.76 -6.28 24.50
N GLY A 129 -8.98 -5.25 24.53
CA GLY A 129 -7.90 -5.17 25.51
C GLY A 129 -8.28 -4.36 26.69
#